data_3a606551af2998cee7ebfa5ff9c3574f
#
_entry.id   3a606551af2998cee7ebfa5ff9c3574f
#
_cell.length_a   1.000
_cell.length_b   1.000
_cell.length_c   1.000
_cell.angle_alpha   90.00
_cell.angle_beta   90.00
_cell.angle_gamma   90.00
#
_symmetry.space_group_name_H-M   'P 1'
#
loop_
_entity.id
_entity.type
_entity.pdbx_description
1 polymer ?
#
loop_
_entity_poly.entity_id
_entity_poly.type
_entity_poly.pdbx_seq_one_letter_code
_entity_poly.pdbx_strand_id
1 'polypeptide(L)'
;MFIINCKNYDEISGEKINKLASIAEKISKKHKIQIALSPPHHQLASIKKSKLLIFAQHLDDAKVGSTTGYMIPEIVKKSKVNGALINHSEHRISSKEITNLIKRLKKLKMKTVVCVKNVLEAEKYAKLNPTYIAIEPPELIGTGRAISNERPELITKSLLAIKKARNSTKLLCGAGIVTTNDVKRAMELGSHGILVASGIVKSRNWQRDIEGFAKAIL
;
A
#
# COMPACT_ATOMS: atom_id res chain seq x y z
N MET A 1 8.92 -2.64 -4.14
CA MET A 1 7.46 -2.41 -4.30
C MET A 1 7.15 -0.95 -4.07
N PHE A 2 6.42 -0.31 -4.98
CA PHE A 2 5.97 1.08 -4.84
C PHE A 2 4.43 1.10 -4.92
N ILE A 3 3.74 1.43 -3.83
CA ILE A 3 2.28 1.49 -3.78
C ILE A 3 1.85 2.94 -3.73
N ILE A 4 1.00 3.34 -4.67
CA ILE A 4 0.36 4.66 -4.72
C ILE A 4 -1.05 4.51 -4.17
N ASN A 5 -1.26 4.93 -2.92
CA ASN A 5 -2.59 5.02 -2.32
C ASN A 5 -3.26 6.31 -2.77
N CYS A 6 -4.22 6.20 -3.66
CA CYS A 6 -4.93 7.35 -4.21
C CYS A 6 -5.87 8.00 -3.20
N LYS A 7 -6.21 7.32 -2.08
CA LYS A 7 -7.23 7.77 -1.13
C LYS A 7 -8.50 8.22 -1.88
N ASN A 8 -9.20 9.21 -1.37
CA ASN A 8 -10.35 9.86 -2.02
C ASN A 8 -10.03 11.30 -2.42
N TYR A 9 -8.82 11.52 -2.94
CA TYR A 9 -8.41 12.84 -3.39
C TYR A 9 -9.07 13.22 -4.71
N ASP A 10 -9.43 14.49 -4.85
CA ASP A 10 -10.09 15.03 -6.05
C ASP A 10 -9.18 15.09 -7.27
N GLU A 11 -7.86 15.17 -7.01
CA GLU A 11 -6.84 15.19 -8.03
C GLU A 11 -6.83 13.97 -8.95
N ILE A 12 -7.44 12.85 -8.50
CA ILE A 12 -7.52 11.60 -9.29
C ILE A 12 -8.95 11.20 -9.63
N SER A 13 -9.93 12.06 -9.40
CA SER A 13 -11.32 11.75 -9.71
C SER A 13 -11.58 11.61 -11.22
N GLY A 14 -12.60 10.86 -11.60
CA GLY A 14 -12.99 10.61 -12.99
C GLY A 14 -11.86 9.99 -13.83
N GLU A 15 -11.66 10.50 -15.04
CA GLU A 15 -10.66 9.99 -16.00
C GLU A 15 -9.19 10.24 -15.58
N LYS A 16 -8.96 11.12 -14.60
CA LYS A 16 -7.59 11.42 -14.13
C LYS A 16 -6.88 10.19 -13.56
N ILE A 17 -7.63 9.24 -12.99
CA ILE A 17 -7.07 7.98 -12.50
C ILE A 17 -6.44 7.15 -13.62
N ASN A 18 -7.02 7.15 -14.82
CA ASN A 18 -6.49 6.43 -15.99
C ASN A 18 -5.19 7.07 -16.48
N LYS A 19 -5.08 8.41 -16.42
CA LYS A 19 -3.84 9.14 -16.74
C LYS A 19 -2.72 8.77 -15.76
N LEU A 20 -3.02 8.78 -14.45
CA LEU A 20 -2.06 8.36 -13.41
C LEU A 20 -1.62 6.91 -13.62
N ALA A 21 -2.55 6.00 -13.88
CA ALA A 21 -2.26 4.59 -14.13
C ALA A 21 -1.35 4.41 -15.37
N SER A 22 -1.61 5.12 -16.47
CA SER A 22 -0.80 5.05 -17.69
C SER A 22 0.64 5.52 -17.44
N ILE A 23 0.81 6.63 -16.70
CA ILE A 23 2.14 7.15 -16.34
C ILE A 23 2.89 6.15 -15.47
N ALA A 24 2.24 5.66 -14.39
CA ALA A 24 2.83 4.70 -13.48
C ALA A 24 3.22 3.39 -14.19
N GLU A 25 2.40 2.92 -15.14
CA GLU A 25 2.70 1.72 -15.93
C GLU A 25 3.93 1.90 -16.82
N LYS A 26 4.06 3.03 -17.52
CA LYS A 26 5.24 3.34 -18.36
C LYS A 26 6.51 3.35 -17.49
N ILE A 27 6.46 3.96 -16.33
CA ILE A 27 7.60 4.04 -15.41
C ILE A 27 7.94 2.66 -14.83
N SER A 28 6.93 1.88 -14.42
CA SER A 28 7.09 0.51 -13.94
C SER A 28 7.83 -0.37 -14.96
N LYS A 29 7.46 -0.28 -16.24
CA LYS A 29 8.15 -1.01 -17.34
C LYS A 29 9.57 -0.50 -17.54
N LYS A 30 9.76 0.82 -17.62
CA LYS A 30 11.04 1.47 -17.90
C LYS A 30 12.10 1.09 -16.85
N HIS A 31 11.73 1.11 -15.59
CA HIS A 31 12.63 0.87 -14.45
C HIS A 31 12.56 -0.56 -13.90
N LYS A 32 11.73 -1.44 -14.49
CA LYS A 32 11.55 -2.85 -14.06
C LYS A 32 11.20 -2.98 -12.57
N ILE A 33 10.46 -2.02 -12.02
CA ILE A 33 9.96 -2.06 -10.63
C ILE A 33 8.47 -2.38 -10.59
N GLN A 34 8.04 -3.05 -9.53
CA GLN A 34 6.62 -3.26 -9.30
C GLN A 34 5.99 -2.00 -8.72
N ILE A 35 5.05 -1.40 -9.49
CA ILE A 35 4.17 -0.33 -9.00
C ILE A 35 2.77 -0.90 -8.85
N ALA A 36 2.13 -0.60 -7.72
CA ALA A 36 0.72 -0.88 -7.48
C ALA A 36 -0.05 0.43 -7.32
N LEU A 37 -1.26 0.48 -7.87
CA LEU A 37 -2.19 1.59 -7.70
C LEU A 37 -3.34 1.14 -6.82
N SER A 38 -3.66 1.93 -5.79
CA SER A 38 -4.80 1.69 -4.90
C SER A 38 -5.82 2.83 -5.08
N PRO A 39 -6.73 2.71 -6.08
CA PRO A 39 -7.73 3.74 -6.39
C PRO A 39 -8.89 3.71 -5.40
N PRO A 40 -9.73 4.76 -5.34
CA PRO A 40 -11.02 4.72 -4.66
C PRO A 40 -11.85 3.51 -5.10
N HIS A 41 -12.66 2.96 -4.21
CA HIS A 41 -13.39 1.71 -4.45
C HIS A 41 -14.27 1.74 -5.71
N HIS A 42 -14.98 2.86 -5.95
CA HIS A 42 -15.83 3.04 -7.13
C HIS A 42 -15.05 3.09 -8.45
N GLN A 43 -13.72 3.29 -8.41
CA GLN A 43 -12.84 3.34 -9.58
C GLN A 43 -12.03 2.06 -9.82
N LEU A 44 -12.13 1.05 -8.94
CA LEU A 44 -11.39 -0.21 -9.09
C LEU A 44 -11.61 -0.88 -10.46
N ALA A 45 -12.83 -0.88 -10.97
CA ALA A 45 -13.19 -1.47 -12.25
C ALA A 45 -12.87 -0.56 -13.45
N SER A 46 -12.57 0.72 -13.24
CA SER A 46 -12.30 1.69 -14.30
C SER A 46 -10.91 1.52 -14.93
N ILE A 47 -9.97 0.92 -14.20
CA ILE A 47 -8.58 0.74 -14.65
C ILE A 47 -8.44 -0.57 -15.46
N LYS A 48 -9.22 -0.71 -16.55
CA LYS A 48 -9.37 -1.99 -17.27
C LYS A 48 -8.16 -2.42 -18.10
N LYS A 49 -7.34 -1.50 -18.57
CA LYS A 49 -6.27 -1.77 -19.57
C LYS A 49 -4.85 -1.69 -18.98
N SER A 50 -4.70 -1.50 -17.67
CA SER A 50 -3.38 -1.38 -17.05
C SER A 50 -2.78 -2.75 -16.70
N LYS A 51 -1.46 -2.89 -16.89
CA LYS A 51 -0.66 -4.02 -16.38
C LYS A 51 -0.12 -3.79 -14.98
N LEU A 52 -0.47 -2.68 -14.35
CA LEU A 52 -0.16 -2.42 -12.93
C LEU A 52 -0.88 -3.42 -12.02
N LEU A 53 -0.31 -3.61 -10.85
CA LEU A 53 -1.03 -4.24 -9.76
C LEU A 53 -2.10 -3.26 -9.25
N ILE A 54 -3.34 -3.71 -9.15
CA ILE A 54 -4.45 -2.91 -8.60
C ILE A 54 -4.77 -3.46 -7.21
N PHE A 55 -4.79 -2.58 -6.21
CA PHE A 55 -5.10 -2.91 -4.84
C PHE A 55 -6.36 -2.18 -4.38
N ALA A 56 -7.25 -2.88 -3.68
CA ALA A 56 -8.33 -2.22 -2.96
C ALA A 56 -7.76 -1.44 -1.77
N GLN A 57 -8.38 -0.29 -1.42
CA GLN A 57 -7.97 0.50 -0.25
C GLN A 57 -8.40 -0.14 1.07
N HIS A 58 -9.42 -1.00 1.01
CA HIS A 58 -9.99 -1.75 2.11
C HIS A 58 -10.77 -2.96 1.59
N LEU A 59 -10.94 -3.98 2.41
CA LEU A 59 -11.85 -5.10 2.20
C LEU A 59 -12.53 -5.45 3.51
N ASP A 60 -13.79 -5.88 3.41
CA ASP A 60 -14.61 -6.29 4.54
C ASP A 60 -14.53 -7.80 4.79
N ASP A 61 -14.55 -8.21 6.06
CA ASP A 61 -14.67 -9.60 6.45
C ASP A 61 -16.14 -10.07 6.46
N ALA A 62 -16.85 -9.74 5.38
CA ALA A 62 -18.24 -10.14 5.16
C ALA A 62 -18.34 -11.39 4.26
N LYS A 63 -19.45 -12.10 4.34
CA LYS A 63 -19.70 -13.29 3.50
C LYS A 63 -20.29 -12.91 2.15
N VAL A 64 -19.97 -13.68 1.12
CA VAL A 64 -20.67 -13.61 -0.17
C VAL A 64 -22.13 -14.02 0.03
N GLY A 65 -23.07 -13.25 -0.54
CA GLY A 65 -24.48 -13.53 -0.45
C GLY A 65 -25.32 -12.30 -0.16
N SER A 66 -26.31 -12.40 0.70
CA SER A 66 -27.24 -11.34 1.07
C SER A 66 -26.55 -10.27 1.96
N THR A 67 -25.69 -9.47 1.33
CA THR A 67 -24.96 -8.35 1.95
C THR A 67 -24.94 -7.15 1.01
N THR A 68 -25.11 -5.94 1.54
CA THR A 68 -25.15 -4.69 0.76
C THR A 68 -24.07 -3.73 1.26
N GLY A 69 -23.31 -3.11 0.32
CA GLY A 69 -22.32 -2.08 0.62
C GLY A 69 -20.93 -2.60 1.02
N TYR A 70 -20.71 -3.90 1.15
CA TYR A 70 -19.44 -4.49 1.55
C TYR A 70 -18.49 -4.76 0.37
N MET A 71 -17.22 -4.53 0.59
CA MET A 71 -16.13 -4.85 -0.32
C MET A 71 -15.60 -6.27 -0.05
N ILE A 72 -16.30 -7.29 -0.55
CA ILE A 72 -16.04 -8.70 -0.25
C ILE A 72 -14.85 -9.22 -1.08
N PRO A 73 -13.80 -9.83 -0.48
CA PRO A 73 -12.60 -10.28 -1.17
C PRO A 73 -12.84 -11.13 -2.42
N GLU A 74 -13.75 -12.12 -2.33
CA GLU A 74 -14.07 -13.05 -3.42
C GLU A 74 -14.72 -12.34 -4.62
N ILE A 75 -15.54 -11.33 -4.37
CA ILE A 75 -16.21 -10.53 -5.41
C ILE A 75 -15.19 -9.57 -6.03
N VAL A 76 -14.43 -8.86 -5.20
CA VAL A 76 -13.41 -7.90 -5.65
C VAL A 76 -12.33 -8.61 -6.49
N LYS A 77 -11.97 -9.84 -6.15
CA LYS A 77 -11.04 -10.67 -6.95
C LYS A 77 -11.50 -10.87 -8.39
N LYS A 78 -12.81 -11.04 -8.62
CA LYS A 78 -13.40 -11.19 -9.97
C LYS A 78 -13.20 -9.93 -10.83
N SER A 79 -13.03 -8.76 -10.23
CA SER A 79 -12.70 -7.50 -10.91
C SER A 79 -11.19 -7.34 -11.19
N LYS A 80 -10.42 -8.43 -11.17
CA LYS A 80 -8.96 -8.47 -11.45
C LYS A 80 -8.11 -7.67 -10.46
N VAL A 81 -8.62 -7.40 -9.27
CA VAL A 81 -7.86 -6.78 -8.19
C VAL A 81 -6.81 -7.76 -7.66
N ASN A 82 -5.57 -7.30 -7.52
CA ASN A 82 -4.40 -8.14 -7.22
C ASN A 82 -4.11 -8.23 -5.71
N GLY A 83 -4.63 -7.29 -4.92
CA GLY A 83 -4.37 -7.23 -3.48
C GLY A 83 -5.20 -6.16 -2.79
N ALA A 84 -4.93 -5.94 -1.52
CA ALA A 84 -5.61 -4.90 -0.74
C ALA A 84 -4.71 -4.33 0.36
N LEU A 85 -4.93 -3.06 0.68
CA LEU A 85 -4.57 -2.47 1.95
C LEU A 85 -5.62 -2.90 2.97
N ILE A 86 -5.22 -3.25 4.17
CA ILE A 86 -6.12 -3.52 5.28
C ILE A 86 -5.62 -2.82 6.55
N ASN A 87 -6.54 -2.39 7.40
CA ASN A 87 -6.22 -1.75 8.66
C ASN A 87 -5.46 -0.41 8.52
N HIS A 88 -5.66 0.33 7.41
CA HIS A 88 -5.08 1.66 7.27
C HIS A 88 -5.51 2.58 8.43
N SER A 89 -4.68 3.55 8.80
CA SER A 89 -4.96 4.45 9.93
C SER A 89 -6.30 5.19 9.83
N GLU A 90 -6.72 5.50 8.60
CA GLU A 90 -8.02 6.14 8.31
C GLU A 90 -9.21 5.16 8.31
N HIS A 91 -8.96 3.86 8.36
CA HIS A 91 -9.99 2.82 8.38
C HIS A 91 -9.49 1.59 9.14
N ARG A 92 -9.41 1.73 10.46
CA ARG A 92 -8.96 0.65 11.37
C ARG A 92 -10.05 -0.40 11.54
N ILE A 93 -9.61 -1.65 11.60
CA ILE A 93 -10.48 -2.82 11.81
C ILE A 93 -9.97 -3.65 12.98
N SER A 94 -10.81 -4.56 13.48
CA SER A 94 -10.46 -5.42 14.61
C SER A 94 -9.36 -6.42 14.26
N SER A 95 -8.62 -6.88 15.27
CA SER A 95 -7.60 -7.93 15.09
C SER A 95 -8.17 -9.23 14.54
N LYS A 96 -9.44 -9.54 14.80
CA LYS A 96 -10.16 -10.71 14.28
C LYS A 96 -10.35 -10.57 12.77
N GLU A 97 -10.85 -9.42 12.31
CA GLU A 97 -11.05 -9.14 10.89
C GLU A 97 -9.72 -9.14 10.13
N ILE A 98 -8.66 -8.52 10.67
CA ILE A 98 -7.31 -8.56 10.07
C ILE A 98 -6.86 -10.00 9.87
N THR A 99 -6.99 -10.84 10.91
CA THR A 99 -6.60 -12.25 10.85
C THR A 99 -7.37 -13.02 9.80
N ASN A 100 -8.69 -12.83 9.73
CA ASN A 100 -9.55 -13.49 8.77
C ASN A 100 -9.24 -13.03 7.34
N LEU A 101 -9.10 -11.72 7.11
CA LEU A 101 -8.78 -11.16 5.80
C LEU A 101 -7.42 -11.64 5.29
N ILE A 102 -6.38 -11.69 6.12
CA ILE A 102 -5.08 -12.25 5.71
C ILE A 102 -5.24 -13.70 5.22
N LYS A 103 -5.96 -14.55 5.96
CA LYS A 103 -6.19 -15.94 5.58
C LYS A 103 -6.99 -16.06 4.27
N ARG A 104 -8.05 -15.24 4.10
CA ARG A 104 -8.90 -15.22 2.90
C ARG A 104 -8.11 -14.74 1.68
N LEU A 105 -7.39 -13.64 1.79
CA LEU A 105 -6.59 -13.09 0.70
C LEU A 105 -5.49 -14.06 0.26
N LYS A 106 -4.87 -14.78 1.21
CA LYS A 106 -3.90 -15.83 0.90
C LYS A 106 -4.52 -16.97 0.07
N LYS A 107 -5.72 -17.47 0.47
CA LYS A 107 -6.46 -18.49 -0.30
C LYS A 107 -6.81 -18.02 -1.71
N LEU A 108 -7.16 -16.74 -1.86
CA LEU A 108 -7.47 -16.11 -3.13
C LEU A 108 -6.23 -15.74 -3.97
N LYS A 109 -5.01 -16.03 -3.47
CA LYS A 109 -3.74 -15.61 -4.10
C LYS A 109 -3.67 -14.10 -4.36
N MET A 110 -4.25 -13.32 -3.45
CA MET A 110 -4.20 -11.86 -3.44
C MET A 110 -3.10 -11.38 -2.50
N LYS A 111 -2.40 -10.31 -2.89
CA LYS A 111 -1.39 -9.68 -2.03
C LYS A 111 -2.08 -8.92 -0.90
N THR A 112 -1.53 -9.01 0.31
CA THR A 112 -2.06 -8.31 1.48
C THR A 112 -1.04 -7.31 1.99
N VAL A 113 -1.44 -6.06 2.19
CA VAL A 113 -0.67 -5.03 2.88
C VAL A 113 -1.37 -4.69 4.19
N VAL A 114 -0.78 -5.09 5.31
CA VAL A 114 -1.31 -4.73 6.64
C VAL A 114 -0.66 -3.45 7.10
N CYS A 115 -1.45 -2.38 7.26
CA CYS A 115 -0.97 -1.13 7.83
C CYS A 115 -0.92 -1.24 9.35
N VAL A 116 0.19 -0.83 9.94
CA VAL A 116 0.47 -0.92 11.37
C VAL A 116 1.02 0.39 11.90
N LYS A 117 0.66 0.75 13.13
CA LYS A 117 1.07 2.02 13.74
C LYS A 117 2.40 1.95 14.52
N ASN A 118 2.83 0.74 14.89
CA ASN A 118 4.02 0.55 15.74
C ASN A 118 4.63 -0.85 15.58
N VAL A 119 5.77 -1.06 16.23
CA VAL A 119 6.55 -2.31 16.20
C VAL A 119 5.77 -3.50 16.75
N LEU A 120 4.95 -3.31 17.80
CA LEU A 120 4.16 -4.39 18.41
C LEU A 120 3.11 -4.93 17.44
N GLU A 121 2.42 -4.05 16.70
CA GLU A 121 1.51 -4.47 15.64
C GLU A 121 2.26 -5.15 14.49
N ALA A 122 3.45 -4.64 14.10
CA ALA A 122 4.27 -5.27 13.08
C ALA A 122 4.65 -6.71 13.47
N GLU A 123 5.12 -6.92 14.70
CA GLU A 123 5.44 -8.24 15.23
C GLU A 123 4.22 -9.18 15.27
N LYS A 124 3.10 -8.67 15.78
CA LYS A 124 1.84 -9.41 15.90
C LYS A 124 1.37 -9.96 14.54
N TYR A 125 1.29 -9.07 13.54
CA TYR A 125 0.73 -9.45 12.25
C TYR A 125 1.75 -10.14 11.31
N ALA A 126 3.05 -9.95 11.52
CA ALA A 126 4.07 -10.71 10.80
C ALA A 126 3.90 -12.23 10.98
N LYS A 127 3.48 -12.69 12.18
CA LYS A 127 3.21 -14.11 12.47
C LYS A 127 2.15 -14.74 11.57
N LEU A 128 1.27 -13.93 10.97
CA LEU A 128 0.21 -14.36 10.05
C LEU A 128 0.69 -14.44 8.59
N ASN A 129 1.93 -14.04 8.33
CA ASN A 129 2.57 -14.05 7.01
C ASN A 129 1.77 -13.30 5.93
N PRO A 130 1.39 -12.01 6.12
CA PRO A 130 0.90 -11.17 5.04
C PRO A 130 2.00 -10.93 4.01
N THR A 131 1.67 -10.50 2.79
CA THR A 131 2.68 -10.19 1.78
C THR A 131 3.55 -9.00 2.20
N TYR A 132 2.91 -7.98 2.75
CA TYR A 132 3.57 -6.77 3.21
C TYR A 132 2.99 -6.31 4.56
N ILE A 133 3.85 -5.66 5.34
CA ILE A 133 3.47 -4.80 6.47
C ILE A 133 3.93 -3.39 6.12
N ALA A 134 3.01 -2.40 6.19
CA ALA A 134 3.33 -0.99 6.03
C ALA A 134 3.35 -0.33 7.40
N ILE A 135 4.51 0.21 7.82
CA ILE A 135 4.63 0.97 9.06
C ILE A 135 4.23 2.42 8.84
N GLU A 136 3.17 2.84 9.53
CA GLU A 136 2.53 4.15 9.38
C GLU A 136 2.15 4.71 10.76
N PRO A 137 3.09 5.35 11.49
CA PRO A 137 2.73 6.05 12.71
C PRO A 137 1.74 7.18 12.39
N PRO A 138 0.54 7.18 13.03
CA PRO A 138 -0.56 8.08 12.65
C PRO A 138 -0.20 9.56 12.71
N GLU A 139 0.67 9.94 13.65
CA GLU A 139 1.14 11.30 13.86
C GLU A 139 1.96 11.88 12.69
N LEU A 140 2.42 11.05 11.77
CA LEU A 140 3.20 11.48 10.59
C LEU A 140 2.39 11.44 9.29
N ILE A 141 1.21 10.83 9.29
CA ILE A 141 0.38 10.70 8.08
C ILE A 141 -0.15 12.07 7.65
N GLY A 142 0.07 12.42 6.37
CA GLY A 142 -0.40 13.67 5.77
C GLY A 142 0.39 14.92 6.19
N THR A 143 1.41 14.79 7.05
CA THR A 143 2.18 15.94 7.56
C THR A 143 3.31 16.37 6.63
N GLY A 144 3.73 15.54 5.68
CA GLY A 144 4.95 15.75 4.88
C GLY A 144 6.25 15.48 5.65
N ARG A 145 6.17 15.01 6.91
CA ARG A 145 7.32 14.63 7.75
C ARG A 145 7.55 13.13 7.61
N ALA A 146 8.58 12.77 6.89
CA ALA A 146 8.83 11.35 6.57
C ALA A 146 9.27 10.55 7.80
N ILE A 147 8.67 9.37 8.00
CA ILE A 147 9.08 8.44 9.06
C ILE A 147 10.57 8.06 8.96
N SER A 148 11.13 8.01 7.75
CA SER A 148 12.55 7.72 7.51
C SER A 148 13.49 8.77 8.12
N ASN A 149 13.02 9.99 8.33
CA ASN A 149 13.77 11.08 8.94
C ASN A 149 13.39 11.28 10.41
N GLU A 150 12.08 11.27 10.72
CA GLU A 150 11.56 11.58 12.05
C GLU A 150 11.69 10.40 13.05
N ARG A 151 11.46 9.19 12.56
CA ARG A 151 11.40 8.00 13.40
C ARG A 151 12.09 6.78 12.73
N PRO A 152 13.38 6.91 12.28
CA PRO A 152 14.09 5.83 11.58
C PRO A 152 14.15 4.53 12.39
N GLU A 153 14.17 4.62 13.71
CA GLU A 153 14.14 3.47 14.62
C GLU A 153 12.87 2.62 14.51
N LEU A 154 11.74 3.21 14.12
CA LEU A 154 10.51 2.42 13.88
C LEU A 154 10.65 1.51 12.66
N ILE A 155 11.35 1.97 11.61
CA ILE A 155 11.59 1.16 10.42
C ILE A 155 12.51 -0.02 10.78
N THR A 156 13.67 0.25 11.39
CA THR A 156 14.65 -0.78 11.73
C THR A 156 14.12 -1.79 12.75
N LYS A 157 13.44 -1.32 13.82
CA LYS A 157 12.81 -2.20 14.82
C LYS A 157 11.67 -3.03 14.23
N SER A 158 10.83 -2.46 13.34
CA SER A 158 9.77 -3.21 12.66
C SER A 158 10.36 -4.26 11.73
N LEU A 159 11.44 -3.95 11.00
CA LEU A 159 12.14 -4.91 10.16
C LEU A 159 12.67 -6.10 10.98
N LEU A 160 13.29 -5.82 12.14
CA LEU A 160 13.77 -6.88 13.05
C LEU A 160 12.62 -7.73 13.58
N ALA A 161 11.49 -7.10 13.98
CA ALA A 161 10.31 -7.81 14.45
C ALA A 161 9.72 -8.73 13.37
N ILE A 162 9.66 -8.27 12.12
CA ILE A 162 9.19 -9.07 10.98
C ILE A 162 10.15 -10.25 10.71
N LYS A 163 11.47 -10.02 10.75
CA LYS A 163 12.48 -11.08 10.54
C LYS A 163 12.37 -12.21 11.57
N LYS A 164 12.01 -11.90 12.82
CA LYS A 164 11.77 -12.90 13.88
C LYS A 164 10.65 -13.89 13.53
N ALA A 165 9.68 -13.49 12.72
CA ALA A 165 8.59 -14.37 12.28
C ALA A 165 9.06 -15.45 11.28
N ARG A 166 10.29 -15.36 10.75
CA ARG A 166 10.92 -16.33 9.84
C ARG A 166 10.05 -16.72 8.63
N ASN A 167 9.40 -15.74 8.02
CA ASN A 167 8.54 -15.91 6.85
C ASN A 167 8.85 -14.87 5.76
N SER A 168 8.03 -14.84 4.70
CA SER A 168 8.28 -14.01 3.50
C SER A 168 7.72 -12.58 3.58
N THR A 169 7.17 -12.17 4.72
CA THR A 169 6.60 -10.81 4.90
C THR A 169 7.67 -9.75 4.70
N LYS A 170 7.35 -8.73 3.92
CA LYS A 170 8.24 -7.61 3.60
C LYS A 170 7.74 -6.32 4.25
N LEU A 171 8.67 -5.47 4.71
CA LEU A 171 8.34 -4.17 5.27
C LEU A 171 8.21 -3.12 4.17
N LEU A 172 7.17 -2.28 4.24
CA LEU A 172 7.02 -1.03 3.49
C LEU A 172 7.05 0.16 4.45
N CYS A 173 7.60 1.26 3.98
CA CYS A 173 7.56 2.54 4.68
C CYS A 173 6.39 3.37 4.15
N GLY A 174 5.46 3.80 5.04
CA GLY A 174 4.15 4.32 4.58
C GLY A 174 3.76 5.70 5.07
N ALA A 175 4.53 6.38 5.95
CA ALA A 175 4.11 7.67 6.50
C ALA A 175 5.03 8.83 6.07
N GLY A 176 4.41 9.93 5.64
CA GLY A 176 5.07 11.22 5.43
C GLY A 176 6.03 11.30 4.23
N ILE A 177 6.13 10.27 3.39
CA ILE A 177 7.03 10.22 2.22
C ILE A 177 6.55 11.21 1.16
N VAL A 178 7.36 12.23 0.87
CA VAL A 178 7.04 13.29 -0.12
C VAL A 178 8.18 13.61 -1.08
N THR A 179 9.42 13.23 -0.75
CA THR A 179 10.60 13.49 -1.57
C THR A 179 11.34 12.22 -1.97
N THR A 180 12.17 12.30 -3.02
CA THR A 180 13.07 11.19 -3.42
C THR A 180 14.07 10.83 -2.32
N ASN A 181 14.51 11.84 -1.54
CA ASN A 181 15.40 11.61 -0.39
C ASN A 181 14.73 10.78 0.70
N ASP A 182 13.44 11.02 0.99
CA ASP A 182 12.69 10.23 1.97
C ASP A 182 12.62 8.76 1.53
N VAL A 183 12.41 8.52 0.23
CA VAL A 183 12.39 7.18 -0.35
C VAL A 183 13.77 6.52 -0.21
N LYS A 184 14.83 7.20 -0.66
CA LYS A 184 16.20 6.70 -0.55
C LYS A 184 16.53 6.32 0.90
N ARG A 185 16.24 7.21 1.84
CA ARG A 185 16.46 6.97 3.26
C ARG A 185 15.68 5.76 3.80
N ALA A 186 14.41 5.61 3.39
CA ALA A 186 13.61 4.43 3.76
C ALA A 186 14.23 3.12 3.24
N MET A 187 14.76 3.12 2.01
CA MET A 187 15.42 1.94 1.44
C MET A 187 16.75 1.62 2.16
N GLU A 188 17.56 2.64 2.48
CA GLU A 188 18.81 2.49 3.27
C GLU A 188 18.54 1.88 4.66
N LEU A 189 17.40 2.19 5.28
CA LEU A 189 16.97 1.61 6.55
C LEU A 189 16.42 0.17 6.43
N GLY A 190 16.43 -0.41 5.22
CA GLY A 190 16.05 -1.79 4.94
C GLY A 190 14.57 -2.00 4.58
N SER A 191 13.82 -0.94 4.28
CA SER A 191 12.48 -1.09 3.71
C SER A 191 12.55 -1.80 2.35
N HIS A 192 11.54 -2.61 2.03
CA HIS A 192 11.42 -3.29 0.73
C HIS A 192 10.56 -2.49 -0.28
N GLY A 193 10.26 -1.25 0.05
CA GLY A 193 9.47 -0.34 -0.76
C GLY A 193 8.69 0.66 0.07
N ILE A 194 7.78 1.34 -0.59
CA ILE A 194 7.03 2.47 -0.03
C ILE A 194 5.53 2.36 -0.29
N LEU A 195 4.75 2.96 0.59
CA LEU A 195 3.32 3.22 0.43
C LEU A 195 3.11 4.73 0.55
N VAL A 196 2.74 5.38 -0.55
CA VAL A 196 2.68 6.85 -0.65
C VAL A 196 1.30 7.29 -1.11
N ALA A 197 0.82 8.41 -0.62
CA ALA A 197 -0.43 9.05 -1.05
C ALA A 197 -0.18 10.46 -1.59
N SER A 198 -0.28 11.50 -0.76
CA SER A 198 -0.24 12.90 -1.17
C SER A 198 1.03 13.31 -1.92
N GLY A 199 2.19 12.75 -1.56
CA GLY A 199 3.47 13.03 -2.22
C GLY A 199 3.47 12.73 -3.73
N ILE A 200 2.59 11.82 -4.18
CA ILE A 200 2.36 11.56 -5.61
C ILE A 200 1.05 12.16 -6.07
N VAL A 201 -0.07 11.87 -5.41
CA VAL A 201 -1.40 12.22 -5.91
C VAL A 201 -1.56 13.73 -6.07
N LYS A 202 -1.05 14.53 -5.14
CA LYS A 202 -1.09 16.01 -5.18
C LYS A 202 0.07 16.64 -5.95
N SER A 203 0.92 15.84 -6.59
CA SER A 203 2.01 16.38 -7.41
C SER A 203 1.49 17.10 -8.63
N ARG A 204 2.14 18.22 -8.97
CA ARG A 204 1.91 18.95 -10.23
C ARG A 204 2.50 18.22 -11.45
N ASN A 205 3.42 17.27 -11.23
CA ASN A 205 4.05 16.49 -12.29
C ASN A 205 4.24 15.02 -11.88
N TRP A 206 3.19 14.23 -12.07
CA TRP A 206 3.17 12.80 -11.74
C TRP A 206 4.32 12.02 -12.39
N GLN A 207 4.64 12.34 -13.67
CA GLN A 207 5.70 11.59 -14.38
C GLN A 207 7.05 11.79 -13.71
N ARG A 208 7.43 13.04 -13.43
CA ARG A 208 8.70 13.38 -12.77
C ARG A 208 8.80 12.72 -11.39
N ASP A 209 7.75 12.84 -10.58
CA ASP A 209 7.83 12.43 -9.19
C ASP A 209 7.72 10.92 -9.03
N ILE A 210 6.87 10.23 -9.82
CA ILE A 210 6.84 8.75 -9.85
C ILE A 210 8.17 8.20 -10.36
N GLU A 211 8.76 8.81 -11.39
CA GLU A 211 10.07 8.36 -11.91
C GLU A 211 11.20 8.60 -10.90
N GLY A 212 11.18 9.76 -10.21
CA GLY A 212 12.13 10.05 -9.14
C GLY A 212 12.05 9.02 -8.01
N PHE A 213 10.84 8.71 -7.54
CA PHE A 213 10.63 7.69 -6.50
C PHE A 213 11.03 6.29 -6.97
N ALA A 214 10.71 5.95 -8.22
CA ALA A 214 11.10 4.68 -8.82
C ALA A 214 12.62 4.48 -8.83
N LYS A 215 13.38 5.51 -9.22
CA LYS A 215 14.86 5.50 -9.18
C LYS A 215 15.41 5.40 -7.78
N ALA A 216 14.78 6.05 -6.80
CA ALA A 216 15.23 6.02 -5.41
C ALA A 216 14.98 4.66 -4.70
N ILE A 217 14.12 3.80 -5.26
CA ILE A 217 13.86 2.43 -4.78
C ILE A 217 14.90 1.44 -5.29
N LEU A 218 15.55 1.73 -6.42
CA LEU A 218 16.56 0.86 -7.05
C LEU A 218 17.92 0.99 -6.38
#